data_644d809db08f46a292552ce3025596ca
#
_entry.id   644d809db08f46a292552ce3025596ca
#
_cell.length_a   1.000
_cell.length_b   1.000
_cell.length_c   1.000
_cell.angle_alpha   90.00
_cell.angle_beta   90.00
_cell.angle_gamma   90.00
#
_symmetry.space_group_name_H-M   'P 1'
#
loop_
_entity.id
_entity.type
_entity.pdbx_description
1 polymer ?
#
loop_
_entity_poly.entity_id
_entity_poly.type
_entity_poly.pdbx_seq_one_letter_code
_entity_poly.pdbx_strand_id
1 'polypeptide(L)'
;MLGRIWAVVVKELRQLSRDRMTFGMIVMIPLVQLMLFGYAINTDARHLPAGLVNLSDSAYSRALVKAVEATQVVDFKNRYLSAAEAEAAITRGEVKAVLYLGADLDERLVRHPAFTGLAYFAEPVGQWLVDGSDTVVASTIRSLRQMPLDEIAGRAVKSNPPSFEVVQYFNPEQRSVVNIVPGLLGVILTMTMVMFTSAAIVREREQGNMEFLITTPVRPLELMLGKITPYVLVGFVQLAIILTAGHLLFAVPIRGGLGSIALAAMLFICASLTLGLVISTIAKTQLQSMQMTVFILLPSILLSGFMFPYEAMPVAAQWIAEALPATHFMRMSRAIVLRDAEVSDLQFDALWMIGFTCLGLLVASLRFSKRLD
;
A
#
# COMPACT_ATOMS: atom_id res chain seq x y z
N MET A 1 30.62 27.84 -8.95
CA MET A 1 29.38 27.16 -8.51
C MET A 1 29.51 25.63 -8.57
N LEU A 2 29.63 25.03 -9.76
CA LEU A 2 29.70 23.55 -9.91
C LEU A 2 30.84 22.88 -9.13
N GLY A 3 32.05 23.44 -9.12
CA GLY A 3 33.18 22.86 -8.37
C GLY A 3 32.98 22.82 -6.85
N ARG A 4 32.26 23.79 -6.28
CA ARG A 4 31.94 23.83 -4.86
C ARG A 4 30.86 22.78 -4.50
N ILE A 5 29.82 22.66 -5.33
CA ILE A 5 28.81 21.61 -5.18
C ILE A 5 29.49 20.24 -5.26
N TRP A 6 30.35 20.02 -6.24
CA TRP A 6 31.09 18.77 -6.42
C TRP A 6 31.93 18.39 -5.20
N ALA A 7 32.65 19.38 -4.62
CA ALA A 7 33.44 19.15 -3.41
C ALA A 7 32.57 18.66 -2.22
N VAL A 8 31.38 19.25 -2.06
CA VAL A 8 30.41 18.80 -1.03
C VAL A 8 29.89 17.39 -1.33
N VAL A 9 29.52 17.11 -2.59
CA VAL A 9 29.07 15.78 -3.03
C VAL A 9 30.12 14.71 -2.74
N VAL A 10 31.39 14.94 -3.08
CA VAL A 10 32.48 13.99 -2.83
C VAL A 10 32.69 13.76 -1.33
N LYS A 11 32.60 14.83 -0.52
CA LYS A 11 32.68 14.70 0.95
C LYS A 11 31.57 13.80 1.49
N GLU A 12 30.34 14.07 1.10
CA GLU A 12 29.15 13.30 1.55
C GLU A 12 29.21 11.84 1.07
N LEU A 13 29.60 11.58 -0.19
CA LEU A 13 29.77 10.22 -0.70
C LEU A 13 30.84 9.44 0.07
N ARG A 14 31.97 10.07 0.42
CA ARG A 14 33.01 9.43 1.24
C ARG A 14 32.53 9.16 2.65
N GLN A 15 31.72 10.05 3.22
CA GLN A 15 31.13 9.86 4.55
C GLN A 15 30.13 8.69 4.52
N LEU A 16 29.25 8.65 3.53
CA LEU A 16 28.26 7.58 3.34
C LEU A 16 28.95 6.21 3.14
N SER A 17 30.01 6.15 2.31
CA SER A 17 30.73 4.89 2.02
C SER A 17 31.49 4.33 3.24
N ARG A 18 31.84 5.17 4.20
CA ARG A 18 32.52 4.77 5.46
C ARG A 18 31.54 4.35 6.56
N ASP A 19 30.31 4.77 6.45
CA ASP A 19 29.26 4.44 7.44
C ASP A 19 28.58 3.12 7.04
N ARG A 20 29.15 2.02 7.49
CA ARG A 20 28.65 0.65 7.23
C ARG A 20 27.23 0.43 7.72
N MET A 21 26.85 1.10 8.83
CA MET A 21 25.51 0.96 9.40
C MET A 21 24.48 1.63 8.53
N THR A 22 24.72 2.86 8.09
CA THR A 22 23.83 3.57 7.15
C THR A 22 23.73 2.83 5.82
N PHE A 23 24.84 2.30 5.27
CA PHE A 23 24.82 1.50 4.06
C PHE A 23 23.98 0.22 4.23
N GLY A 24 24.15 -0.49 5.35
CA GLY A 24 23.32 -1.66 5.68
C GLY A 24 21.84 -1.31 5.74
N MET A 25 21.47 -0.20 6.37
CA MET A 25 20.08 0.25 6.46
C MET A 25 19.48 0.61 5.08
N ILE A 26 20.25 1.19 4.17
CA ILE A 26 19.81 1.53 2.81
C ILE A 26 19.32 0.28 2.05
N VAL A 27 19.96 -0.87 2.28
CA VAL A 27 19.61 -2.14 1.62
C VAL A 27 18.59 -2.93 2.44
N MET A 28 18.80 -3.04 3.76
CA MET A 28 17.99 -3.90 4.60
C MET A 28 16.59 -3.36 4.86
N ILE A 29 16.43 -2.03 5.01
CA ILE A 29 15.10 -1.44 5.26
C ILE A 29 14.13 -1.76 4.10
N PRO A 30 14.46 -1.47 2.81
CA PRO A 30 13.58 -1.83 1.70
C PRO A 30 13.26 -3.32 1.63
N LEU A 31 14.26 -4.18 1.81
CA LEU A 31 14.05 -5.63 1.74
C LEU A 31 13.14 -6.14 2.86
N VAL A 32 13.42 -5.74 4.10
CA VAL A 32 12.60 -6.17 5.25
C VAL A 32 11.16 -5.64 5.11
N GLN A 33 10.99 -4.37 4.73
CA GLN A 33 9.66 -3.82 4.52
C GLN A 33 8.93 -4.49 3.36
N LEU A 34 9.60 -4.73 2.23
CA LEU A 34 9.01 -5.44 1.10
C LEU A 34 8.58 -6.86 1.48
N MET A 35 9.43 -7.59 2.19
CA MET A 35 9.10 -8.93 2.67
C MET A 35 7.94 -8.90 3.66
N LEU A 36 7.99 -8.01 4.64
CA LEU A 36 6.96 -7.90 5.66
C LEU A 36 5.61 -7.50 5.05
N PHE A 37 5.55 -6.45 4.25
CA PHE A 37 4.31 -5.99 3.66
C PHE A 37 3.85 -6.88 2.50
N GLY A 38 4.77 -7.43 1.71
CA GLY A 38 4.44 -8.33 0.59
C GLY A 38 3.83 -9.66 1.05
N TYR A 39 4.24 -10.18 2.20
CA TYR A 39 3.66 -11.40 2.77
C TYR A 39 2.55 -11.13 3.78
N ALA A 40 2.62 -10.04 4.57
CA ALA A 40 1.68 -9.78 5.66
C ALA A 40 0.38 -9.13 5.18
N ILE A 41 0.44 -8.25 4.16
CA ILE A 41 -0.77 -7.63 3.62
C ILE A 41 -1.29 -8.52 2.49
N ASN A 42 -1.92 -9.60 2.87
CA ASN A 42 -2.73 -10.39 1.96
C ASN A 42 -4.20 -10.02 2.20
N THR A 43 -4.81 -9.27 1.29
CA THR A 43 -6.24 -8.94 1.32
C THR A 43 -7.09 -10.05 0.70
N ASP A 44 -6.45 -11.06 0.09
CA ASP A 44 -7.12 -12.28 -0.35
C ASP A 44 -7.28 -13.20 0.88
N ALA A 45 -8.35 -12.99 1.61
CA ALA A 45 -8.69 -13.85 2.73
C ALA A 45 -9.13 -15.21 2.19
N ARG A 46 -8.18 -16.16 2.16
CA ARG A 46 -8.41 -17.58 1.82
C ARG A 46 -8.25 -18.42 3.08
N HIS A 47 -8.91 -19.59 3.08
CA HIS A 47 -8.83 -20.55 4.19
C HIS A 47 -9.24 -19.94 5.54
N LEU A 48 -10.29 -19.06 5.52
CA LEU A 48 -10.84 -18.49 6.74
C LEU A 48 -11.40 -19.60 7.63
N PRO A 49 -11.03 -19.65 8.91
CA PRO A 49 -11.58 -20.63 9.83
C PRO A 49 -13.09 -20.37 9.99
N ALA A 50 -13.90 -21.28 9.48
CA ALA A 50 -15.34 -21.22 9.55
C ALA A 50 -15.95 -22.39 10.33
N GLY A 51 -17.12 -22.16 10.89
CA GLY A 51 -17.97 -23.16 11.50
C GLY A 51 -19.12 -23.54 10.58
N LEU A 52 -19.68 -24.71 10.81
CA LEU A 52 -20.86 -25.22 10.13
C LEU A 52 -21.93 -25.60 11.13
N VAL A 53 -23.13 -25.05 10.99
CA VAL A 53 -24.36 -25.57 11.60
C VAL A 53 -25.22 -26.15 10.49
N ASN A 54 -25.34 -27.46 10.42
CA ASN A 54 -26.14 -28.14 9.40
C ASN A 54 -27.22 -28.99 10.10
N LEU A 55 -28.45 -28.48 10.12
CA LEU A 55 -29.60 -29.15 10.76
C LEU A 55 -30.40 -30.04 9.79
N SER A 56 -30.19 -29.88 8.46
CA SER A 56 -30.84 -30.68 7.44
C SER A 56 -30.16 -32.03 7.20
N ASP A 57 -28.82 -32.03 7.23
CA ASP A 57 -27.94 -33.18 6.89
C ASP A 57 -28.35 -33.94 5.62
N SER A 58 -28.95 -33.25 4.66
CA SER A 58 -29.42 -33.78 3.39
C SER A 58 -28.26 -33.94 2.37
N ALA A 59 -28.56 -34.62 1.26
CA ALA A 59 -27.63 -34.71 0.14
C ALA A 59 -27.33 -33.31 -0.44
N TYR A 60 -28.33 -32.44 -0.47
CA TYR A 60 -28.17 -31.06 -0.98
C TYR A 60 -27.34 -30.19 -0.03
N SER A 61 -27.55 -30.32 1.31
CA SER A 61 -26.72 -29.58 2.25
C SER A 61 -25.23 -29.95 2.16
N ARG A 62 -24.96 -31.24 2.00
CA ARG A 62 -23.57 -31.72 1.79
C ARG A 62 -22.98 -31.24 0.49
N ALA A 63 -23.74 -31.18 -0.61
CA ALA A 63 -23.29 -30.65 -1.89
C ALA A 63 -23.01 -29.15 -1.79
N LEU A 64 -23.86 -28.38 -1.10
CA LEU A 64 -23.66 -26.94 -0.89
C LEU A 64 -22.41 -26.66 -0.05
N VAL A 65 -22.17 -27.40 1.02
CA VAL A 65 -20.96 -27.29 1.84
C VAL A 65 -19.71 -27.55 1.00
N LYS A 66 -19.70 -28.61 0.18
CA LYS A 66 -18.58 -28.90 -0.73
C LYS A 66 -18.37 -27.83 -1.77
N ALA A 67 -19.44 -27.25 -2.32
CA ALA A 67 -19.32 -26.15 -3.27
C ALA A 67 -18.71 -24.90 -2.61
N VAL A 68 -19.07 -24.62 -1.35
CA VAL A 68 -18.46 -23.54 -0.56
C VAL A 68 -16.97 -23.82 -0.29
N GLU A 69 -16.62 -25.04 0.14
CA GLU A 69 -15.23 -25.44 0.36
C GLU A 69 -14.38 -25.35 -0.94
N ALA A 70 -14.96 -25.69 -2.07
CA ALA A 70 -14.29 -25.61 -3.37
C ALA A 70 -13.88 -24.18 -3.76
N THR A 71 -14.52 -23.15 -3.18
CA THR A 71 -14.10 -21.74 -3.37
C THR A 71 -12.79 -21.41 -2.69
N GLN A 72 -12.31 -22.25 -1.76
CA GLN A 72 -11.10 -22.03 -0.94
C GLN A 72 -11.14 -20.73 -0.09
N VAL A 73 -12.28 -20.10 0.02
CA VAL A 73 -12.46 -18.90 0.85
C VAL A 73 -12.53 -19.27 2.32
N VAL A 74 -13.20 -20.37 2.64
CA VAL A 74 -13.42 -20.83 4.01
C VAL A 74 -13.02 -22.30 4.18
N ASP A 75 -12.51 -22.61 5.37
CA ASP A 75 -12.28 -23.98 5.84
C ASP A 75 -13.19 -24.28 7.01
N PHE A 76 -14.10 -25.24 6.86
CA PHE A 76 -14.97 -25.67 7.97
C PHE A 76 -14.19 -26.53 8.97
N LYS A 77 -13.68 -25.88 10.03
CA LYS A 77 -12.94 -26.57 11.10
C LYS A 77 -13.81 -27.23 12.13
N ASN A 78 -14.94 -26.58 12.49
CA ASN A 78 -15.82 -26.99 13.57
C ASN A 78 -17.26 -27.12 13.09
N ARG A 79 -17.97 -28.10 13.64
CA ARG A 79 -19.42 -28.27 13.46
C ARG A 79 -20.12 -27.98 14.79
N TYR A 80 -21.17 -27.19 14.74
CA TYR A 80 -21.97 -26.79 15.90
C TYR A 80 -23.36 -27.31 15.75
N LEU A 81 -24.00 -27.59 16.88
CA LEU A 81 -25.37 -28.17 16.93
C LEU A 81 -26.47 -27.11 16.93
N SER A 82 -26.13 -25.86 17.25
CA SER A 82 -27.10 -24.77 17.32
C SER A 82 -26.47 -23.42 16.86
N ALA A 83 -27.35 -22.48 16.50
CA ALA A 83 -26.95 -21.12 16.18
C ALA A 83 -26.33 -20.41 17.40
N ALA A 84 -26.84 -20.66 18.62
CA ALA A 84 -26.32 -20.05 19.83
C ALA A 84 -24.88 -20.53 20.16
N GLU A 85 -24.59 -21.81 19.94
CA GLU A 85 -23.24 -22.35 20.10
C GLU A 85 -22.28 -21.74 19.07
N ALA A 86 -22.73 -21.59 17.83
CA ALA A 86 -21.96 -20.96 16.75
C ALA A 86 -21.67 -19.48 17.03
N GLU A 87 -22.67 -18.73 17.53
CA GLU A 87 -22.51 -17.33 17.94
C GLU A 87 -21.51 -17.19 19.09
N ALA A 88 -21.56 -18.05 20.07
CA ALA A 88 -20.58 -18.10 21.16
C ALA A 88 -19.16 -18.40 20.64
N ALA A 89 -19.00 -19.25 19.63
CA ALA A 89 -17.72 -19.55 19.03
C ALA A 89 -17.15 -18.34 18.24
N ILE A 90 -18.00 -17.59 17.53
CA ILE A 90 -17.60 -16.31 16.90
C ILE A 90 -17.16 -15.33 17.99
N THR A 91 -17.92 -15.20 19.06
CA THR A 91 -17.63 -14.29 20.18
C THR A 91 -16.28 -14.62 20.83
N ARG A 92 -15.94 -15.92 20.95
CA ARG A 92 -14.63 -16.36 21.46
C ARG A 92 -13.50 -16.26 20.43
N GLY A 93 -13.81 -15.92 19.17
CA GLY A 93 -12.84 -15.83 18.08
C GLY A 93 -12.32 -17.17 17.56
N GLU A 94 -12.98 -18.29 17.90
CA GLU A 94 -12.60 -19.63 17.43
C GLU A 94 -12.79 -19.78 15.92
N VAL A 95 -13.84 -19.14 15.39
CA VAL A 95 -14.16 -19.07 13.96
C VAL A 95 -14.51 -17.64 13.58
N LYS A 96 -14.26 -17.29 12.31
CA LYS A 96 -14.53 -15.95 11.75
C LYS A 96 -15.91 -15.84 11.10
N ALA A 97 -16.46 -16.96 10.67
CA ALA A 97 -17.79 -17.04 10.08
C ALA A 97 -18.41 -18.40 10.38
N VAL A 98 -19.72 -18.49 10.33
CA VAL A 98 -20.46 -19.74 10.44
C VAL A 98 -21.51 -19.80 9.35
N LEU A 99 -21.52 -20.90 8.60
CA LEU A 99 -22.62 -21.21 7.68
C LEU A 99 -23.71 -21.93 8.45
N TYR A 100 -24.88 -21.32 8.52
CA TYR A 100 -26.07 -21.90 9.13
C TYR A 100 -27.03 -22.41 8.05
N LEU A 101 -27.29 -23.72 8.08
CA LEU A 101 -28.23 -24.41 7.21
C LEU A 101 -29.36 -24.96 8.10
N GLY A 102 -30.58 -24.42 7.93
CA GLY A 102 -31.75 -24.81 8.70
C GLY A 102 -32.25 -26.22 8.36
N ALA A 103 -33.08 -26.79 9.23
CA ALA A 103 -33.73 -28.08 8.98
C ALA A 103 -34.69 -28.03 7.77
N ASP A 104 -35.19 -26.86 7.43
CA ASP A 104 -36.07 -26.56 6.31
C ASP A 104 -35.36 -26.29 4.98
N LEU A 105 -34.03 -26.53 4.92
CA LEU A 105 -33.19 -26.29 3.73
C LEU A 105 -33.77 -26.91 2.46
N ASP A 106 -34.18 -28.17 2.53
CA ASP A 106 -34.66 -28.90 1.37
C ASP A 106 -35.98 -28.32 0.84
N GLU A 107 -36.88 -27.87 1.74
CA GLU A 107 -38.12 -27.18 1.34
C GLU A 107 -37.80 -25.82 0.69
N ARG A 108 -36.87 -25.06 1.24
CA ARG A 108 -36.45 -23.78 0.68
C ARG A 108 -35.78 -23.95 -0.68
N LEU A 109 -34.94 -24.98 -0.83
CA LEU A 109 -34.32 -25.32 -2.11
C LEU A 109 -35.36 -25.67 -3.17
N VAL A 110 -36.35 -26.53 -2.85
CA VAL A 110 -37.41 -26.91 -3.80
C VAL A 110 -38.23 -25.69 -4.24
N ARG A 111 -38.44 -24.72 -3.36
CA ARG A 111 -39.12 -23.44 -3.69
C ARG A 111 -38.25 -22.40 -4.32
N HIS A 112 -36.90 -22.55 -4.29
CA HIS A 112 -35.97 -21.60 -4.82
C HIS A 112 -36.07 -21.50 -6.36
N PRO A 113 -35.96 -20.30 -6.97
CA PRO A 113 -36.06 -20.10 -8.41
C PRO A 113 -35.08 -20.96 -9.23
N ALA A 114 -33.90 -21.26 -8.72
CA ALA A 114 -32.95 -22.19 -9.34
C ALA A 114 -33.55 -23.58 -9.55
N PHE A 115 -34.47 -24.03 -8.70
CA PHE A 115 -35.13 -25.32 -8.79
C PHE A 115 -36.51 -25.27 -9.46
N THR A 116 -37.28 -24.19 -9.27
CA THR A 116 -38.64 -24.04 -9.83
C THR A 116 -38.66 -23.34 -11.19
N GLY A 117 -37.66 -22.52 -11.52
CA GLY A 117 -37.67 -21.64 -12.70
C GLY A 117 -38.63 -20.45 -12.60
N LEU A 118 -39.30 -20.25 -11.45
CA LEU A 118 -40.26 -19.18 -11.20
C LEU A 118 -39.60 -18.10 -10.34
N ALA A 119 -39.60 -16.84 -10.81
CA ALA A 119 -38.91 -15.72 -10.18
C ALA A 119 -39.63 -15.08 -8.98
N TYR A 120 -40.58 -15.81 -8.35
CA TYR A 120 -41.35 -15.30 -7.21
C TYR A 120 -40.71 -15.68 -5.88
N PHE A 121 -40.28 -14.67 -5.11
CA PHE A 121 -39.82 -14.74 -3.70
C PHE A 121 -38.80 -15.84 -3.39
N ALA A 122 -37.53 -15.60 -3.78
CA ALA A 122 -36.40 -16.43 -3.35
C ALA A 122 -36.10 -16.19 -1.86
N GLU A 123 -36.51 -17.10 -0.98
CA GLU A 123 -35.99 -17.12 0.38
C GLU A 123 -34.54 -17.62 0.37
N PRO A 124 -33.64 -17.03 1.17
CA PRO A 124 -32.28 -17.52 1.30
C PRO A 124 -32.26 -18.97 1.81
N VAL A 125 -31.51 -19.83 1.15
CA VAL A 125 -31.37 -21.25 1.51
C VAL A 125 -30.56 -21.49 2.80
N GLY A 126 -29.74 -20.51 3.19
CA GLY A 126 -28.94 -20.54 4.39
C GLY A 126 -28.50 -19.12 4.79
N GLN A 127 -27.82 -19.02 5.91
CA GLN A 127 -27.35 -17.75 6.46
C GLN A 127 -25.86 -17.83 6.79
N TRP A 128 -25.13 -16.76 6.52
CA TRP A 128 -23.79 -16.55 7.03
C TRP A 128 -23.85 -15.68 8.28
N LEU A 129 -23.40 -16.23 9.41
CA LEU A 129 -23.10 -15.47 10.62
C LEU A 129 -21.62 -15.08 10.54
N VAL A 130 -21.30 -13.79 10.56
CA VAL A 130 -19.95 -13.28 10.27
C VAL A 130 -19.47 -12.37 11.38
N ASP A 131 -18.20 -12.50 11.75
CA ASP A 131 -17.51 -11.53 12.60
C ASP A 131 -17.34 -10.21 11.82
N GLY A 132 -18.25 -9.26 12.09
CA GLY A 132 -18.25 -7.94 11.44
C GLY A 132 -17.16 -6.99 11.95
N SER A 133 -16.38 -7.38 12.95
CA SER A 133 -15.26 -6.58 13.46
C SER A 133 -14.08 -6.54 12.46
N ASP A 134 -13.98 -7.54 11.59
CA ASP A 134 -13.00 -7.62 10.51
C ASP A 134 -13.68 -7.36 9.16
N THR A 135 -13.43 -6.17 8.60
CA THR A 135 -14.05 -5.73 7.34
C THR A 135 -13.61 -6.56 6.13
N VAL A 136 -12.39 -7.11 6.15
CA VAL A 136 -11.87 -7.98 5.08
C VAL A 136 -12.61 -9.31 5.10
N VAL A 137 -12.75 -9.93 6.27
CA VAL A 137 -13.54 -11.16 6.45
C VAL A 137 -14.97 -10.94 6.01
N ALA A 138 -15.61 -9.88 6.49
CA ALA A 138 -17.01 -9.59 6.16
C ALA A 138 -17.21 -9.37 4.65
N SER A 139 -16.31 -8.67 3.96
CA SER A 139 -16.40 -8.46 2.51
C SER A 139 -16.16 -9.75 1.73
N THR A 140 -15.22 -10.58 2.16
CA THR A 140 -14.89 -11.86 1.52
C THR A 140 -16.07 -12.85 1.65
N ILE A 141 -16.66 -13.00 2.83
CA ILE A 141 -17.85 -13.85 3.02
C ILE A 141 -19.06 -13.31 2.23
N ARG A 142 -19.19 -11.97 2.10
CA ARG A 142 -20.25 -11.37 1.28
C ARG A 142 -20.15 -11.76 -0.18
N SER A 143 -18.94 -12.02 -0.72
CA SER A 143 -18.76 -12.52 -2.09
C SER A 143 -19.36 -13.93 -2.28
N LEU A 144 -19.45 -14.74 -1.22
CA LEU A 144 -20.08 -16.06 -1.23
C LEU A 144 -21.61 -16.01 -1.18
N ARG A 145 -22.22 -14.82 -1.16
CA ARG A 145 -23.68 -14.66 -1.16
C ARG A 145 -24.35 -15.27 -2.39
N GLN A 146 -23.67 -15.28 -3.51
CA GLN A 146 -24.18 -15.84 -4.77
C GLN A 146 -23.43 -17.15 -5.05
N MET A 147 -24.03 -18.25 -4.67
CA MET A 147 -23.55 -19.59 -5.00
C MET A 147 -24.28 -20.13 -6.24
N PRO A 148 -23.63 -20.93 -7.09
CA PRO A 148 -24.23 -21.50 -8.29
C PRO A 148 -25.18 -22.66 -7.94
N LEU A 149 -26.35 -22.33 -7.37
CA LEU A 149 -27.35 -23.33 -6.95
C LEU A 149 -27.90 -24.15 -8.12
N ASP A 150 -27.89 -23.60 -9.33
CA ASP A 150 -28.31 -24.32 -10.56
C ASP A 150 -27.43 -25.53 -10.86
N GLU A 151 -26.10 -25.43 -10.62
CA GLU A 151 -25.16 -26.55 -10.77
C GLU A 151 -25.44 -27.64 -9.74
N ILE A 152 -25.76 -27.25 -8.48
CA ILE A 152 -26.11 -28.17 -7.41
C ILE A 152 -27.43 -28.87 -7.72
N ALA A 153 -28.35 -28.19 -8.40
CA ALA A 153 -29.62 -28.73 -8.86
C ALA A 153 -29.50 -29.68 -10.05
N GLY A 154 -28.32 -29.85 -10.63
CA GLY A 154 -28.09 -30.67 -11.83
C GLY A 154 -28.78 -30.14 -13.09
N ARG A 155 -29.13 -28.84 -13.09
CA ARG A 155 -29.75 -28.19 -14.25
C ARG A 155 -28.69 -27.42 -15.03
N ALA A 156 -28.88 -27.39 -16.35
CA ALA A 156 -28.10 -26.47 -17.18
C ALA A 156 -28.35 -25.05 -16.66
N VAL A 157 -27.29 -24.38 -16.29
CA VAL A 157 -27.30 -23.00 -15.77
C VAL A 157 -28.08 -22.14 -16.77
N LYS A 158 -29.33 -21.83 -16.47
CA LYS A 158 -30.02 -20.70 -17.08
C LYS A 158 -29.40 -19.44 -16.44
N SER A 159 -28.11 -19.18 -16.77
CA SER A 159 -27.53 -17.91 -16.45
C SER A 159 -28.37 -16.85 -17.12
N ASN A 160 -29.11 -16.06 -16.36
CA ASN A 160 -29.41 -14.72 -16.80
C ASN A 160 -28.07 -14.13 -17.15
N PRO A 161 -27.78 -13.84 -18.44
CA PRO A 161 -26.49 -13.25 -18.78
C PRO A 161 -26.34 -12.01 -17.91
N PRO A 162 -25.17 -11.81 -17.26
CA PRO A 162 -24.97 -10.62 -16.45
C PRO A 162 -25.29 -9.41 -17.33
N SER A 163 -26.03 -8.45 -16.80
CA SER A 163 -26.40 -7.24 -17.57
C SER A 163 -25.19 -6.47 -18.06
N PHE A 164 -24.05 -6.67 -17.39
CA PHE A 164 -22.75 -6.08 -17.72
C PHE A 164 -21.66 -7.12 -17.52
N GLU A 165 -20.80 -7.26 -18.53
CA GLU A 165 -19.57 -8.03 -18.41
C GLU A 165 -18.51 -7.17 -17.70
N VAL A 166 -17.91 -7.70 -16.64
CA VAL A 166 -16.81 -7.02 -15.90
C VAL A 166 -15.50 -7.61 -16.37
N VAL A 167 -14.77 -6.86 -17.21
CA VAL A 167 -13.43 -7.22 -17.66
C VAL A 167 -12.40 -6.52 -16.78
N GLN A 168 -11.59 -7.30 -16.07
CA GLN A 168 -10.54 -6.76 -15.20
C GLN A 168 -9.22 -6.66 -15.95
N TYR A 169 -8.75 -5.41 -16.15
CA TYR A 169 -7.47 -5.14 -16.77
C TYR A 169 -6.34 -5.07 -15.71
N PHE A 170 -5.11 -5.33 -16.14
CA PHE A 170 -3.84 -5.12 -15.42
C PHE A 170 -3.58 -6.05 -14.22
N ASN A 171 -4.58 -6.44 -13.45
CA ASN A 171 -4.48 -7.39 -12.34
C ASN A 171 -5.73 -8.30 -12.28
N PRO A 172 -5.96 -9.16 -13.30
CA PRO A 172 -7.16 -9.99 -13.38
C PRO A 172 -7.25 -11.00 -12.23
N GLU A 173 -6.13 -11.44 -11.68
CA GLU A 173 -6.07 -12.35 -10.53
C GLU A 173 -6.31 -11.64 -9.18
N GLN A 174 -6.51 -10.32 -9.19
CA GLN A 174 -6.71 -9.47 -7.99
C GLN A 174 -5.63 -9.65 -6.90
N ARG A 175 -4.39 -9.96 -7.31
CA ARG A 175 -3.29 -10.18 -6.38
C ARG A 175 -2.96 -8.89 -5.63
N SER A 176 -3.07 -8.92 -4.31
CA SER A 176 -2.81 -7.78 -3.42
C SER A 176 -1.39 -7.21 -3.60
N VAL A 177 -0.40 -8.11 -3.77
CA VAL A 177 1.02 -7.73 -3.92
C VAL A 177 1.27 -6.84 -5.12
N VAL A 178 0.52 -7.02 -6.21
CA VAL A 178 0.63 -6.20 -7.43
C VAL A 178 0.34 -4.72 -7.14
N ASN A 179 -0.60 -4.43 -6.25
CA ASN A 179 -0.90 -3.07 -5.81
C ASN A 179 0.01 -2.56 -4.69
N ILE A 180 0.48 -3.49 -3.83
CA ILE A 180 1.28 -3.15 -2.65
C ILE A 180 2.70 -2.73 -3.04
N VAL A 181 3.37 -3.44 -3.96
CA VAL A 181 4.77 -3.18 -4.30
C VAL A 181 5.01 -1.77 -4.85
N PRO A 182 4.25 -1.27 -5.85
CA PRO A 182 4.39 0.12 -6.30
C PRO A 182 4.09 1.14 -5.19
N GLY A 183 3.18 0.80 -4.28
CA GLY A 183 2.86 1.61 -3.11
C GLY A 183 3.99 1.68 -2.10
N LEU A 184 4.58 0.55 -1.76
CA LEU A 184 5.73 0.47 -0.86
C LEU A 184 6.92 1.27 -1.37
N LEU A 185 7.11 1.33 -2.68
CA LEU A 185 8.15 2.16 -3.29
C LEU A 185 8.04 3.62 -2.80
N GLY A 186 6.84 4.19 -2.84
CA GLY A 186 6.59 5.55 -2.36
C GLY A 186 6.82 5.70 -0.85
N VAL A 187 6.33 4.75 -0.05
CA VAL A 187 6.47 4.77 1.41
C VAL A 187 7.95 4.68 1.83
N ILE A 188 8.69 3.72 1.26
CA ILE A 188 10.09 3.48 1.59
C ILE A 188 10.96 4.67 1.18
N LEU A 189 10.77 5.19 -0.04
CA LEU A 189 11.50 6.36 -0.50
C LEU A 189 11.17 7.60 0.33
N THR A 190 9.90 7.85 0.68
CA THR A 190 9.55 8.97 1.55
C THR A 190 10.28 8.86 2.88
N MET A 191 10.16 7.71 3.54
CA MET A 191 10.77 7.49 4.86
C MET A 191 12.27 7.72 4.82
N THR A 192 12.96 7.08 3.90
CA THR A 192 14.43 7.10 3.85
C THR A 192 14.96 8.46 3.37
N MET A 193 14.39 9.05 2.33
CA MET A 193 14.88 10.32 1.79
C MET A 193 14.66 11.47 2.77
N VAL A 194 13.46 11.57 3.35
CA VAL A 194 13.15 12.62 4.33
C VAL A 194 14.02 12.48 5.58
N MET A 195 14.11 11.25 6.13
CA MET A 195 14.86 11.00 7.36
C MET A 195 16.36 11.23 7.16
N PHE A 196 16.97 10.69 6.10
CA PHE A 196 18.40 10.86 5.87
C PHE A 196 18.77 12.31 5.62
N THR A 197 18.00 13.04 4.81
CA THR A 197 18.32 14.45 4.52
C THR A 197 18.14 15.32 5.74
N SER A 198 17.05 15.16 6.47
CA SER A 198 16.82 15.97 7.66
C SER A 198 17.84 15.69 8.76
N ALA A 199 18.15 14.41 9.02
CA ALA A 199 19.14 14.01 10.02
C ALA A 199 20.56 14.45 9.65
N ALA A 200 20.98 14.36 8.37
CA ALA A 200 22.31 14.73 7.94
C ALA A 200 22.64 16.22 8.18
N ILE A 201 21.67 17.10 8.02
CA ILE A 201 21.85 18.54 8.24
C ILE A 201 21.80 18.89 9.72
N VAL A 202 20.82 18.34 10.45
CA VAL A 202 20.67 18.59 11.88
C VAL A 202 21.86 18.03 12.66
N ARG A 203 22.41 16.87 12.26
CA ARG A 203 23.61 16.28 12.86
C ARG A 203 24.83 17.21 12.77
N GLU A 204 25.02 17.87 11.62
CA GLU A 204 26.14 18.83 11.49
C GLU A 204 25.94 20.06 12.37
N ARG A 205 24.69 20.49 12.59
CA ARG A 205 24.35 21.56 13.51
C ARG A 205 24.64 21.17 14.96
N GLU A 206 24.21 19.98 15.39
CA GLU A 206 24.46 19.46 16.75
C GLU A 206 25.97 19.27 17.05
N GLN A 207 26.75 18.89 16.03
CA GLN A 207 28.20 18.69 16.18
C GLN A 207 29.02 19.98 16.09
N GLY A 208 28.38 21.14 15.94
CA GLY A 208 29.07 22.42 15.79
C GLY A 208 29.80 22.62 14.45
N ASN A 209 29.70 21.67 13.53
CA ASN A 209 30.37 21.73 12.21
C ASN A 209 29.82 22.86 11.31
N MET A 210 28.68 23.45 11.69
CA MET A 210 28.12 24.61 10.97
C MET A 210 29.03 25.83 11.04
N GLU A 211 29.80 26.02 12.10
CA GLU A 211 30.75 27.11 12.24
C GLU A 211 31.84 27.08 11.15
N PHE A 212 32.36 25.88 10.86
CA PHE A 212 33.30 25.70 9.77
C PHE A 212 32.67 25.93 8.39
N LEU A 213 31.39 25.60 8.22
CA LEU A 213 30.66 25.83 6.96
C LEU A 213 30.39 27.31 6.71
N ILE A 214 30.21 28.11 7.76
CA ILE A 214 30.02 29.58 7.68
C ILE A 214 31.26 30.26 7.16
N THR A 215 32.47 29.80 7.54
CA THR A 215 33.76 30.37 7.10
C THR A 215 34.09 30.03 5.64
N THR A 216 33.38 29.06 5.03
CA THR A 216 33.56 28.68 3.64
C THR A 216 32.81 29.63 2.67
N PRO A 217 33.31 29.89 1.45
CA PRO A 217 32.63 30.72 0.47
C PRO A 217 31.49 29.98 -0.27
N VAL A 218 30.91 28.95 0.35
CA VAL A 218 29.81 28.15 -0.21
C VAL A 218 28.49 28.84 0.10
N ARG A 219 27.63 29.02 -0.93
CA ARG A 219 26.29 29.56 -0.74
C ARG A 219 25.32 28.51 -0.14
N PRO A 220 24.26 28.90 0.59
CA PRO A 220 23.29 27.97 1.17
C PRO A 220 22.74 26.97 0.15
N LEU A 221 22.36 27.45 -1.03
CA LEU A 221 21.84 26.60 -2.12
C LEU A 221 22.90 25.59 -2.63
N GLU A 222 24.18 26.01 -2.75
CA GLU A 222 25.27 25.11 -3.18
C GLU A 222 25.51 23.99 -2.15
N LEU A 223 25.39 24.31 -0.86
CA LEU A 223 25.49 23.33 0.22
C LEU A 223 24.34 22.34 0.17
N MET A 224 23.11 22.85 0.02
CA MET A 224 21.90 22.00 -0.02
C MET A 224 21.93 21.05 -1.21
N LEU A 225 22.21 21.55 -2.41
CA LEU A 225 22.32 20.71 -3.60
C LEU A 225 23.45 19.69 -3.49
N GLY A 226 24.59 20.09 -2.93
CA GLY A 226 25.71 19.17 -2.69
C GLY A 226 25.36 18.05 -1.72
N LYS A 227 24.53 18.32 -0.71
CA LYS A 227 24.09 17.32 0.28
C LYS A 227 23.02 16.36 -0.25
N ILE A 228 22.06 16.85 -1.04
CA ILE A 228 20.98 15.99 -1.55
C ILE A 228 21.44 15.08 -2.69
N THR A 229 22.42 15.51 -3.50
CA THR A 229 22.88 14.75 -4.67
C THR A 229 23.30 13.31 -4.37
N PRO A 230 24.08 12.98 -3.32
CA PRO A 230 24.40 11.60 -2.96
C PRO A 230 23.16 10.77 -2.58
N TYR A 231 22.19 11.38 -1.93
CA TYR A 231 20.96 10.69 -1.54
C TYR A 231 20.02 10.38 -2.73
N VAL A 232 20.14 11.16 -3.82
CA VAL A 232 19.47 10.78 -5.09
C VAL A 232 19.98 9.42 -5.57
N LEU A 233 21.30 9.19 -5.52
CA LEU A 233 21.87 7.89 -5.87
C LEU A 233 21.36 6.78 -4.94
N VAL A 234 21.27 7.04 -3.65
CA VAL A 234 20.70 6.11 -2.66
C VAL A 234 19.25 5.78 -3.02
N GLY A 235 18.44 6.78 -3.39
CA GLY A 235 17.05 6.57 -3.81
C GLY A 235 16.95 5.68 -5.05
N PHE A 236 17.83 5.82 -6.04
CA PHE A 236 17.87 4.94 -7.20
C PHE A 236 18.31 3.51 -6.85
N VAL A 237 19.24 3.34 -5.92
CA VAL A 237 19.61 2.01 -5.41
C VAL A 237 18.43 1.34 -4.76
N GLN A 238 17.66 2.06 -3.92
CA GLN A 238 16.46 1.53 -3.28
C GLN A 238 15.35 1.21 -4.30
N LEU A 239 15.13 2.09 -5.30
CA LEU A 239 14.24 1.83 -6.42
C LEU A 239 14.59 0.50 -7.10
N ALA A 240 15.86 0.32 -7.46
CA ALA A 240 16.32 -0.90 -8.11
C ALA A 240 16.11 -2.15 -7.23
N ILE A 241 16.41 -2.06 -5.94
CA ILE A 241 16.20 -3.16 -4.97
C ILE A 241 14.70 -3.53 -4.91
N ILE A 242 13.82 -2.54 -4.74
CA ILE A 242 12.37 -2.79 -4.56
C ILE A 242 11.76 -3.36 -5.85
N LEU A 243 12.08 -2.81 -7.01
CA LEU A 243 11.56 -3.30 -8.28
C LEU A 243 12.09 -4.71 -8.60
N THR A 244 13.38 -4.94 -8.41
CA THR A 244 13.99 -6.25 -8.67
C THR A 244 13.45 -7.31 -7.71
N ALA A 245 13.42 -7.02 -6.42
CA ALA A 245 12.88 -7.94 -5.43
C ALA A 245 11.36 -8.14 -5.58
N GLY A 246 10.61 -7.09 -5.90
CA GLY A 246 9.17 -7.16 -6.20
C GLY A 246 8.87 -8.05 -7.40
N HIS A 247 9.69 -7.95 -8.46
CA HIS A 247 9.57 -8.80 -9.64
C HIS A 247 9.99 -10.26 -9.36
N LEU A 248 11.16 -10.47 -8.74
CA LEU A 248 11.70 -11.82 -8.53
C LEU A 248 10.97 -12.62 -7.45
N LEU A 249 10.60 -11.98 -6.33
CA LEU A 249 9.99 -12.67 -5.18
C LEU A 249 8.47 -12.77 -5.30
N PHE A 250 7.84 -11.78 -5.89
CA PHE A 250 6.37 -11.68 -5.92
C PHE A 250 5.79 -11.72 -7.33
N ALA A 251 6.64 -11.86 -8.37
CA ALA A 251 6.21 -11.87 -9.77
C ALA A 251 5.32 -10.67 -10.13
N VAL A 252 5.64 -9.48 -9.59
CA VAL A 252 4.93 -8.25 -9.94
C VAL A 252 5.28 -7.87 -11.37
N PRO A 253 4.29 -7.68 -12.25
CA PRO A 253 4.56 -7.28 -13.62
C PRO A 253 5.05 -5.83 -13.64
N ILE A 254 6.20 -5.60 -14.29
CA ILE A 254 6.69 -4.25 -14.60
C ILE A 254 6.39 -4.06 -16.08
N ARG A 255 5.24 -3.44 -16.40
CA ARG A 255 4.80 -3.25 -17.79
C ARG A 255 5.40 -1.98 -18.39
N GLY A 256 5.49 -0.93 -17.56
CA GLY A 256 5.99 0.37 -18.01
C GLY A 256 7.50 0.42 -18.25
N GLY A 257 7.91 1.39 -19.07
CA GLY A 257 9.31 1.62 -19.41
C GLY A 257 10.17 1.96 -18.18
N LEU A 258 11.34 1.33 -18.05
CA LEU A 258 12.29 1.63 -16.97
C LEU A 258 12.70 3.11 -16.94
N GLY A 259 12.72 3.79 -18.09
CA GLY A 259 12.97 5.22 -18.19
C GLY A 259 11.88 6.06 -17.54
N SER A 260 10.61 5.74 -17.78
CA SER A 260 9.46 6.44 -17.20
C SER A 260 9.43 6.30 -15.68
N ILE A 261 9.67 5.09 -15.15
CA ILE A 261 9.68 4.89 -13.70
C ILE A 261 10.91 5.55 -13.05
N ALA A 262 12.08 5.54 -13.72
CA ALA A 262 13.26 6.23 -13.22
C ALA A 262 13.05 7.75 -13.18
N LEU A 263 12.40 8.33 -14.19
CA LEU A 263 12.08 9.76 -14.21
C LEU A 263 11.05 10.13 -13.13
N ALA A 264 9.98 9.36 -12.99
CA ALA A 264 9.00 9.57 -11.93
C ALA A 264 9.63 9.46 -10.53
N ALA A 265 10.47 8.44 -10.32
CA ALA A 265 11.21 8.27 -9.07
C ALA A 265 12.20 9.40 -8.82
N MET A 266 12.89 9.92 -9.86
CA MET A 266 13.78 11.08 -9.73
C MET A 266 13.03 12.30 -9.21
N LEU A 267 11.88 12.62 -9.79
CA LEU A 267 11.04 13.74 -9.36
C LEU A 267 10.61 13.57 -7.91
N PHE A 268 10.18 12.37 -7.55
CA PHE A 268 9.74 12.06 -6.19
C PHE A 268 10.87 12.07 -5.16
N ILE A 269 12.02 11.51 -5.51
CA ILE A 269 13.22 11.55 -4.67
C ILE A 269 13.60 13.00 -4.40
N CYS A 270 13.64 13.86 -5.42
CA CYS A 270 13.94 15.28 -5.26
C CYS A 270 12.93 15.98 -4.35
N ALA A 271 11.63 15.72 -4.52
CA ALA A 271 10.58 16.28 -3.67
C ALA A 271 10.72 15.83 -2.20
N SER A 272 10.99 14.53 -1.98
CA SER A 272 11.16 13.96 -0.64
C SER A 272 12.42 14.47 0.06
N LEU A 273 13.55 14.54 -0.66
CA LEU A 273 14.80 15.13 -0.15
C LEU A 273 14.60 16.60 0.24
N THR A 274 13.88 17.35 -0.59
CA THR A 274 13.57 18.75 -0.35
C THR A 274 12.69 18.93 0.88
N LEU A 275 11.72 18.04 1.09
CA LEU A 275 10.90 18.02 2.30
C LEU A 275 11.79 17.80 3.55
N GLY A 276 12.75 16.87 3.48
CA GLY A 276 13.74 16.67 4.52
C GLY A 276 14.60 17.92 4.78
N LEU A 277 14.99 18.66 3.73
CA LEU A 277 15.66 19.95 3.87
C LEU A 277 14.80 20.96 4.64
N VAL A 278 13.53 21.11 4.30
CA VAL A 278 12.62 22.02 4.99
C VAL A 278 12.50 21.65 6.47
N ILE A 279 12.32 20.37 6.80
CA ILE A 279 12.29 19.87 8.19
C ILE A 279 13.58 20.26 8.93
N SER A 280 14.74 20.09 8.29
CA SER A 280 16.05 20.42 8.91
C SER A 280 16.22 21.89 9.24
N THR A 281 15.48 22.80 8.58
CA THR A 281 15.51 24.24 8.92
C THR A 281 14.73 24.55 10.19
N ILE A 282 13.81 23.68 10.59
CA ILE A 282 12.93 23.85 11.75
C ILE A 282 13.49 23.09 12.96
N ALA A 283 13.91 21.84 12.75
CA ALA A 283 14.41 20.95 13.78
C ALA A 283 15.75 21.44 14.36
N LYS A 284 15.86 21.47 15.67
CA LYS A 284 17.10 21.84 16.39
C LYS A 284 17.95 20.64 16.76
N THR A 285 17.33 19.47 16.97
CA THR A 285 17.98 18.22 17.34
C THR A 285 17.60 17.08 16.40
N GLN A 286 18.45 16.06 16.29
CA GLN A 286 18.17 14.87 15.50
C GLN A 286 16.87 14.18 15.97
N LEU A 287 16.63 14.12 17.28
CA LEU A 287 15.40 13.56 17.83
C LEU A 287 14.17 14.33 17.33
N GLN A 288 14.21 15.65 17.37
CA GLN A 288 13.12 16.50 16.87
C GLN A 288 12.90 16.30 15.36
N SER A 289 13.99 16.19 14.61
CA SER A 289 13.94 15.90 13.16
C SER A 289 13.26 14.56 12.87
N MET A 290 13.60 13.50 13.63
CA MET A 290 12.97 12.19 13.53
C MET A 290 11.48 12.24 13.87
N GLN A 291 11.09 12.92 14.93
CA GLN A 291 9.68 13.09 15.32
C GLN A 291 8.87 13.80 14.23
N MET A 292 9.42 14.89 13.66
CA MET A 292 8.79 15.62 12.55
C MET A 292 8.65 14.74 11.30
N THR A 293 9.69 13.95 11.00
CA THR A 293 9.65 13.01 9.87
C THR A 293 8.53 11.98 10.05
N VAL A 294 8.42 11.37 11.23
CA VAL A 294 7.33 10.41 11.53
C VAL A 294 5.96 11.07 11.45
N PHE A 295 5.84 12.31 11.96
CA PHE A 295 4.58 13.07 11.89
C PHE A 295 4.10 13.34 10.46
N ILE A 296 5.02 13.53 9.51
CA ILE A 296 4.69 13.68 8.08
C ILE A 296 4.50 12.32 7.40
N LEU A 297 5.29 11.32 7.80
CA LEU A 297 5.24 9.99 7.20
C LEU A 297 3.87 9.30 7.43
N LEU A 298 3.30 9.41 8.64
CA LEU A 298 2.01 8.78 8.95
C LEU A 298 0.87 9.27 8.05
N PRO A 299 0.61 10.59 7.90
CA PRO A 299 -0.36 11.08 6.90
C PRO A 299 0.01 10.66 5.47
N SER A 300 1.29 10.66 5.11
CA SER A 300 1.72 10.23 3.77
C SER A 300 1.37 8.77 3.48
N ILE A 301 1.49 7.86 4.44
CA ILE A 301 1.09 6.47 4.28
C ILE A 301 -0.43 6.33 4.18
N LEU A 302 -1.17 7.02 5.06
CA LEU A 302 -2.62 6.87 5.16
C LEU A 302 -3.36 7.54 4.00
N LEU A 303 -2.92 8.73 3.59
CA LEU A 303 -3.65 9.59 2.64
C LEU A 303 -3.10 9.53 1.21
N SER A 304 -1.95 8.88 0.95
CA SER A 304 -1.39 8.80 -0.40
C SER A 304 -2.15 7.89 -1.37
N GLY A 305 -3.18 7.20 -0.93
CA GLY A 305 -3.84 6.16 -1.72
C GLY A 305 -3.18 4.79 -1.59
N PHE A 306 -2.18 4.64 -0.68
CA PHE A 306 -1.53 3.35 -0.43
C PHE A 306 -2.43 2.42 0.38
N MET A 307 -2.86 2.84 1.57
CA MET A 307 -3.70 2.05 2.47
C MET A 307 -5.18 2.14 2.12
N PHE A 308 -5.65 3.34 1.78
CA PHE A 308 -7.05 3.60 1.47
C PHE A 308 -7.17 4.21 0.07
N PRO A 309 -8.18 3.81 -0.75
CA PRO A 309 -8.44 4.45 -2.03
C PRO A 309 -8.70 5.94 -1.86
N TYR A 310 -8.06 6.77 -2.68
CA TYR A 310 -8.20 8.24 -2.62
C TYR A 310 -9.67 8.68 -2.74
N GLU A 311 -10.41 8.04 -3.62
CA GLU A 311 -11.82 8.32 -3.91
C GLU A 311 -12.75 8.02 -2.73
N ALA A 312 -12.34 7.13 -1.83
CA ALA A 312 -13.11 6.78 -0.63
C ALA A 312 -12.85 7.74 0.55
N MET A 313 -11.90 8.68 0.41
CA MET A 313 -11.56 9.63 1.47
C MET A 313 -12.56 10.78 1.54
N PRO A 314 -12.86 11.32 2.74
CA PRO A 314 -13.58 12.58 2.88
C PRO A 314 -12.84 13.73 2.15
N VAL A 315 -13.59 14.71 1.62
CA VAL A 315 -13.04 15.83 0.83
C VAL A 315 -11.90 16.57 1.55
N ALA A 316 -12.02 16.78 2.87
CA ALA A 316 -10.98 17.43 3.66
C ALA A 316 -9.67 16.61 3.69
N ALA A 317 -9.75 15.27 3.74
CA ALA A 317 -8.59 14.39 3.67
C ALA A 317 -7.98 14.37 2.26
N GLN A 318 -8.79 14.46 1.21
CA GLN A 318 -8.31 14.55 -0.17
C GLN A 318 -7.48 15.83 -0.38
N TRP A 319 -7.89 16.98 0.18
CA TRP A 319 -7.11 18.22 0.10
C TRP A 319 -5.74 18.10 0.78
N ILE A 320 -5.69 17.43 1.93
CA ILE A 320 -4.41 17.16 2.61
C ILE A 320 -3.56 16.19 1.77
N ALA A 321 -4.18 15.17 1.20
CA ALA A 321 -3.52 14.20 0.33
C ALA A 321 -2.86 14.88 -0.88
N GLU A 322 -3.56 15.81 -1.56
CA GLU A 322 -3.01 16.57 -2.69
C GLU A 322 -1.82 17.45 -2.32
N ALA A 323 -1.66 17.82 -1.05
CA ALA A 323 -0.49 18.56 -0.59
C ALA A 323 0.75 17.65 -0.33
N LEU A 324 0.60 16.33 -0.43
CA LEU A 324 1.66 15.38 -0.13
C LEU A 324 2.32 14.84 -1.41
N PRO A 325 3.65 14.92 -1.56
CA PRO A 325 4.37 14.36 -2.72
C PRO A 325 4.11 12.87 -2.92
N ALA A 326 3.88 12.12 -1.82
CA ALA A 326 3.61 10.70 -1.85
C ALA A 326 2.35 10.35 -2.64
N THR A 327 1.31 11.18 -2.60
CA THR A 327 0.05 10.97 -3.34
C THR A 327 0.27 11.00 -4.85
N HIS A 328 0.99 12.01 -5.32
CA HIS A 328 1.31 12.16 -6.74
C HIS A 328 2.20 11.03 -7.24
N PHE A 329 3.22 10.67 -6.47
CA PHE A 329 4.09 9.56 -6.84
C PHE A 329 3.35 8.21 -6.82
N MET A 330 2.42 8.02 -5.89
CA MET A 330 1.60 6.81 -5.81
C MET A 330 0.77 6.61 -7.09
N ARG A 331 0.15 7.68 -7.60
CA ARG A 331 -0.57 7.67 -8.88
C ARG A 331 0.37 7.34 -10.03
N MET A 332 1.52 8.02 -10.09
CA MET A 332 2.52 7.80 -11.15
C MET A 332 3.09 6.38 -11.10
N SER A 333 3.52 5.89 -9.95
CA SER A 333 4.15 4.58 -9.83
C SER A 333 3.19 3.45 -10.23
N ARG A 334 1.92 3.50 -9.78
CA ARG A 334 0.89 2.53 -10.20
C ARG A 334 0.58 2.62 -11.68
N ALA A 335 0.46 3.84 -12.23
CA ALA A 335 0.17 4.03 -13.64
C ALA A 335 1.28 3.48 -14.52
N ILE A 336 2.54 3.77 -14.20
CA ILE A 336 3.70 3.33 -14.97
C ILE A 336 3.92 1.82 -14.79
N VAL A 337 4.00 1.32 -13.55
CA VAL A 337 4.34 -0.09 -13.30
C VAL A 337 3.27 -1.04 -13.82
N LEU A 338 1.98 -0.71 -13.63
CA LEU A 338 0.89 -1.64 -13.91
C LEU A 338 0.17 -1.39 -15.23
N ARG A 339 0.03 -0.11 -15.66
CA ARG A 339 -0.79 0.29 -16.80
C ARG A 339 0.00 0.69 -18.04
N ASP A 340 1.35 0.60 -17.99
CA ASP A 340 2.25 1.01 -19.08
C ASP A 340 2.12 2.50 -19.48
N ALA A 341 1.76 3.36 -18.51
CA ALA A 341 1.65 4.79 -18.75
C ALA A 341 3.04 5.44 -18.83
N GLU A 342 3.17 6.47 -19.65
CA GLU A 342 4.35 7.32 -19.70
C GLU A 342 4.22 8.52 -18.73
N VAL A 343 5.35 9.15 -18.39
CA VAL A 343 5.35 10.38 -17.57
C VAL A 343 4.63 11.52 -18.27
N SER A 344 4.63 11.53 -19.60
CA SER A 344 3.86 12.46 -20.44
C SER A 344 2.35 12.40 -20.21
N ASP A 345 1.80 11.23 -19.86
CA ASP A 345 0.38 11.04 -19.56
C ASP A 345 0.01 11.56 -18.16
N LEU A 346 1.02 11.75 -17.30
CA LEU A 346 0.91 12.13 -15.89
C LEU A 346 1.53 13.51 -15.60
N GLN A 347 1.41 14.43 -16.58
CA GLN A 347 2.07 15.75 -16.52
C GLN A 347 1.66 16.56 -15.29
N PHE A 348 0.40 16.47 -14.85
CA PHE A 348 -0.06 17.18 -13.65
C PHE A 348 0.74 16.78 -12.41
N ASP A 349 0.86 15.47 -12.15
CA ASP A 349 1.60 14.96 -11.00
C ASP A 349 3.09 15.27 -11.11
N ALA A 350 3.66 15.18 -12.32
CA ALA A 350 5.06 15.50 -12.58
C ALA A 350 5.35 17.00 -12.35
N LEU A 351 4.53 17.90 -12.90
CA LEU A 351 4.67 19.35 -12.73
C LEU A 351 4.47 19.76 -11.27
N TRP A 352 3.52 19.13 -10.58
CA TRP A 352 3.29 19.38 -9.16
C TRP A 352 4.54 19.02 -8.33
N MET A 353 5.18 17.87 -8.57
CA MET A 353 6.41 17.49 -7.88
C MET A 353 7.58 18.42 -8.18
N ILE A 354 7.69 18.89 -9.42
CA ILE A 354 8.70 19.90 -9.79
C ILE A 354 8.45 21.20 -9.02
N GLY A 355 7.20 21.68 -9.04
CA GLY A 355 6.78 22.88 -8.31
C GLY A 355 7.06 22.79 -6.81
N PHE A 356 6.71 21.63 -6.20
CA PHE A 356 6.96 21.35 -4.79
C PHE A 356 8.46 21.37 -4.47
N THR A 357 9.28 20.75 -5.33
CA THR A 357 10.74 20.74 -5.17
C THR A 357 11.31 22.15 -5.26
N CYS A 358 10.92 22.92 -6.26
CA CYS A 358 11.40 24.32 -6.43
C CYS A 358 10.98 25.20 -5.24
N LEU A 359 9.73 25.11 -4.82
CA LEU A 359 9.20 25.87 -3.68
C LEU A 359 9.92 25.50 -2.39
N GLY A 360 10.07 24.19 -2.13
CA GLY A 360 10.72 23.71 -0.92
C GLY A 360 12.21 24.07 -0.86
N LEU A 361 12.94 24.00 -2.00
CA LEU A 361 14.33 24.48 -2.09
C LEU A 361 14.42 25.99 -1.82
N LEU A 362 13.49 26.77 -2.35
CA LEU A 362 13.41 28.20 -2.08
C LEU A 362 13.21 28.48 -0.60
N VAL A 363 12.19 27.85 0.00
CA VAL A 363 11.90 28.00 1.44
C VAL A 363 13.10 27.56 2.29
N ALA A 364 13.70 26.41 1.99
CA ALA A 364 14.87 25.94 2.72
C ALA A 364 16.04 26.90 2.60
N SER A 365 16.32 27.45 1.39
CA SER A 365 17.42 28.38 1.17
C SER A 365 17.24 29.72 1.85
N LEU A 366 15.98 30.21 1.94
CA LEU A 366 15.64 31.47 2.63
C LEU A 366 15.71 31.34 4.15
N ARG A 367 15.31 30.20 4.69
CA ARG A 367 15.34 29.91 6.15
C ARG A 367 16.71 29.49 6.65
N PHE A 368 17.60 29.04 5.76
CA PHE A 368 18.94 28.65 6.14
C PHE A 368 19.77 29.88 6.47
N SER A 369 19.78 30.29 7.75
CA SER A 369 20.57 31.39 8.23
C SER A 369 22.03 30.93 8.43
N LYS A 370 22.99 31.69 7.87
CA LYS A 370 24.42 31.55 8.14
C LYS A 370 24.84 32.30 9.43
N ARG A 371 23.87 32.72 10.25
CA ARG A 371 24.17 33.40 11.52
C ARG A 371 24.25 32.41 12.67
N LEU A 372 25.23 32.59 13.51
CA LEU A 372 25.31 32.01 14.85
C LEU A 372 24.31 32.81 15.71
N ASP A 373 23.18 32.26 16.05
CA ASP A 373 22.28 32.74 17.11
C ASP A 373 22.55 31.90 18.36
#